data_827345f68362ce87ae7a180f7ba3a392
#
_entry.id   827345f68362ce87ae7a180f7ba3a392
#
_cell.length_a   1.000
_cell.length_b   1.000
_cell.length_c   1.000
_cell.angle_alpha   90.00
_cell.angle_beta   90.00
_cell.angle_gamma   90.00
#
_symmetry.space_group_name_H-M   'P 1'
#
loop_
_entity.id
_entity.type
_entity.pdbx_description
1 polymer ?
#
loop_
_entity_poly.entity_id
_entity_poly.type
_entity_poly.pdbx_seq_one_letter_code
_entity_poly.pdbx_strand_id
1 'polypeptide(L)'
;VTITNNLTVGGNLNVTGTINSVNTTQVNIVDNKINLNTDFTGTPTADAGIRVERGDGADVEILWNETNDNWTLTNDGTNYHSITRKFTQTVGDGSLTQIPVTHNLGSRTVVVNVYDSATYDTIECDVVRTSTTVVTLGFTVAPASGAYTVVIIG
;
A
#
# COMPACT_ATOMS: atom_id res chain seq x y z
N VAL A 1 16.37 -13.11 37.29
CA VAL A 1 17.76 -12.65 37.06
C VAL A 1 17.72 -11.16 36.87
N THR A 2 18.48 -10.41 37.65
CA THR A 2 18.65 -8.96 37.50
C THR A 2 20.05 -8.70 36.96
N ILE A 3 20.13 -7.98 35.85
CA ILE A 3 21.39 -7.55 35.25
C ILE A 3 21.47 -6.02 35.41
N THR A 4 22.41 -5.57 36.25
CA THR A 4 22.54 -4.13 36.58
C THR A 4 23.36 -3.32 35.60
N ASN A 5 24.02 -4.01 34.65
CA ASN A 5 24.83 -3.42 33.59
C ASN A 5 24.41 -3.98 32.22
N ASN A 6 25.27 -3.88 31.22
CA ASN A 6 24.98 -4.35 29.87
C ASN A 6 24.91 -5.91 29.81
N LEU A 7 23.93 -6.40 29.07
CA LEU A 7 23.88 -7.78 28.61
C LEU A 7 24.39 -7.83 27.17
N THR A 8 25.46 -8.59 26.92
CA THR A 8 25.93 -8.88 25.57
C THR A 8 25.62 -10.35 25.26
N VAL A 9 24.87 -10.58 24.22
CA VAL A 9 24.54 -11.93 23.73
C VAL A 9 25.28 -12.12 22.40
N GLY A 10 26.28 -13.00 22.37
CA GLY A 10 27.08 -13.28 21.17
C GLY A 10 26.40 -14.25 20.17
N GLY A 11 25.19 -14.68 20.45
CA GLY A 11 24.36 -15.54 19.60
C GLY A 11 22.91 -15.10 19.63
N ASN A 12 21.97 -16.02 19.43
CA ASN A 12 20.55 -15.71 19.44
C ASN A 12 20.03 -15.49 20.87
N LEU A 13 19.25 -14.44 21.07
CA LEU A 13 18.42 -14.25 22.25
C LEU A 13 17.00 -14.76 21.94
N ASN A 14 16.59 -15.87 22.57
CA ASN A 14 15.23 -16.38 22.47
C ASN A 14 14.45 -16.05 23.74
N VAL A 15 13.40 -15.24 23.59
CA VAL A 15 12.47 -14.87 24.66
C VAL A 15 11.15 -15.57 24.40
N THR A 16 10.82 -16.59 25.22
CA THR A 16 9.59 -17.40 25.10
C THR A 16 8.37 -16.75 25.76
N GLY A 17 8.55 -15.61 26.41
CA GLY A 17 7.49 -14.82 27.04
C GLY A 17 7.35 -13.45 26.40
N THR A 18 6.69 -12.54 27.11
CA THR A 18 6.51 -11.17 26.67
C THR A 18 7.71 -10.31 27.02
N ILE A 19 8.20 -9.51 26.11
CA ILE A 19 9.08 -8.37 26.41
C ILE A 19 8.16 -7.19 26.79
N ASN A 20 8.02 -6.91 28.09
CA ASN A 20 7.10 -5.88 28.58
C ASN A 20 7.52 -4.46 28.17
N SER A 21 8.80 -4.19 28.09
CA SER A 21 9.28 -2.90 27.61
C SER A 21 10.71 -2.97 27.09
N VAL A 22 10.98 -2.24 26.03
CA VAL A 22 12.33 -1.87 25.60
C VAL A 22 12.47 -0.38 25.84
N ASN A 23 12.96 -0.03 27.05
CA ASN A 23 13.12 1.37 27.45
C ASN A 23 14.49 1.89 26.99
N THR A 24 14.54 2.38 25.77
CA THR A 24 15.73 2.91 25.12
C THR A 24 15.37 4.13 24.29
N THR A 25 16.31 5.01 24.06
CA THR A 25 16.13 6.17 23.18
C THR A 25 16.10 5.78 21.70
N GLN A 26 16.66 4.61 21.37
CA GLN A 26 16.73 4.14 19.99
C GLN A 26 16.84 2.60 19.94
N VAL A 27 16.10 1.98 19.05
CA VAL A 27 16.25 0.57 18.66
C VAL A 27 16.83 0.52 17.25
N ASN A 28 18.07 0.02 17.12
CA ASN A 28 18.72 -0.17 15.83
C ASN A 28 18.48 -1.61 15.34
N ILE A 29 17.86 -1.74 14.17
CA ILE A 29 17.63 -3.03 13.51
C ILE A 29 18.46 -3.04 12.23
N VAL A 30 19.36 -4.02 12.12
CA VAL A 30 20.25 -4.19 10.95
C VAL A 30 19.52 -4.96 9.83
N ASP A 31 18.47 -5.72 10.18
CA ASP A 31 17.71 -6.51 9.23
C ASP A 31 16.92 -5.62 8.26
N ASN A 32 16.80 -6.07 7.03
CA ASN A 32 16.04 -5.37 6.00
C ASN A 32 14.52 -5.46 6.16
N LYS A 33 14.03 -6.31 7.07
CA LYS A 33 12.61 -6.57 7.30
C LYS A 33 12.30 -6.77 8.78
N ILE A 34 11.15 -6.24 9.21
CA ILE A 34 10.53 -6.57 10.48
C ILE A 34 9.34 -7.46 10.17
N ASN A 35 9.32 -8.69 10.70
CA ASN A 35 8.21 -9.62 10.57
C ASN A 35 7.35 -9.53 11.83
N LEU A 36 6.09 -9.19 11.66
CA LEU A 36 5.08 -9.20 12.73
C LEU A 36 4.21 -10.45 12.58
N ASN A 37 3.70 -10.98 13.71
CA ASN A 37 2.73 -12.08 13.73
C ASN A 37 3.20 -13.37 13.03
N THR A 38 4.48 -13.73 13.18
CA THR A 38 5.14 -14.81 12.39
C THR A 38 4.68 -16.23 12.72
N ASP A 39 4.13 -16.47 13.89
CA ASP A 39 3.65 -17.78 14.38
C ASP A 39 2.13 -17.95 14.27
N PHE A 40 1.43 -16.98 13.70
CA PHE A 40 0.02 -17.10 13.44
C PHE A 40 -0.26 -18.14 12.34
N THR A 41 -1.26 -18.99 12.58
CA THR A 41 -1.74 -20.01 11.62
C THR A 41 -3.26 -19.93 11.52
N GLY A 42 -3.79 -20.14 10.32
CA GLY A 42 -5.23 -20.08 10.05
C GLY A 42 -5.65 -18.83 9.29
N THR A 43 -6.96 -18.56 9.25
CA THR A 43 -7.49 -17.35 8.59
C THR A 43 -7.23 -16.14 9.50
N PRO A 44 -6.55 -15.10 9.01
CA PRO A 44 -6.30 -13.92 9.81
C PRO A 44 -7.60 -13.17 10.12
N THR A 45 -7.69 -12.64 11.33
CA THR A 45 -8.88 -11.93 11.83
C THR A 45 -8.54 -10.65 12.59
N ALA A 46 -7.25 -10.42 12.82
CA ALA A 46 -6.77 -9.28 13.62
C ALA A 46 -5.90 -8.35 12.77
N ASP A 47 -6.16 -7.07 12.90
CA ASP A 47 -5.34 -6.03 12.31
C ASP A 47 -3.91 -6.07 12.88
N ALA A 48 -2.92 -5.67 12.08
CA ALA A 48 -1.53 -5.63 12.50
C ALA A 48 -0.81 -4.39 11.95
N GLY A 49 0.07 -3.79 12.75
CA GLY A 49 0.75 -2.59 12.30
C GLY A 49 1.72 -2.00 13.31
N ILE A 50 2.06 -0.75 13.11
CA ILE A 50 2.94 0.04 13.97
C ILE A 50 2.16 1.24 14.49
N ARG A 51 2.13 1.37 15.84
CA ARG A 51 1.50 2.46 16.55
C ARG A 51 2.55 3.33 17.25
N VAL A 52 2.34 4.62 17.23
CA VAL A 52 3.10 5.59 18.00
C VAL A 52 2.16 6.21 19.03
N GLU A 53 2.40 5.93 20.30
CA GLU A 53 1.70 6.56 21.42
C GLU A 53 2.27 7.96 21.65
N ARG A 54 1.39 8.97 21.71
CA ARG A 54 1.75 10.39 21.78
C ARG A 54 1.36 11.05 23.11
N GLY A 55 1.24 10.26 24.17
CA GLY A 55 0.86 10.76 25.49
C GLY A 55 -0.54 11.37 25.48
N ASP A 56 -0.68 12.66 25.80
CA ASP A 56 -1.99 13.36 25.82
C ASP A 56 -2.53 13.66 24.40
N GLY A 57 -1.74 13.48 23.36
CA GLY A 57 -2.18 13.61 21.97
C GLY A 57 -2.76 12.31 21.42
N ALA A 58 -3.62 12.41 20.42
CA ALA A 58 -4.13 11.22 19.73
C ALA A 58 -2.99 10.41 19.10
N ASP A 59 -3.04 9.09 19.25
CA ASP A 59 -2.04 8.19 18.69
C ASP A 59 -2.12 8.15 17.16
N VAL A 60 -1.02 7.76 16.53
CA VAL A 60 -0.94 7.62 15.08
C VAL A 60 -0.49 6.22 14.73
N GLU A 61 -1.02 5.67 13.63
CA GLU A 61 -0.77 4.29 13.24
C GLU A 61 -0.61 4.12 11.72
N ILE A 62 0.19 3.13 11.33
CA ILE A 62 0.12 2.48 10.02
C ILE A 62 -0.31 1.04 10.28
N LEU A 63 -1.46 0.65 9.72
CA LEU A 63 -2.17 -0.57 10.07
C LEU A 63 -2.58 -1.34 8.81
N TRP A 64 -2.31 -2.64 8.78
CA TRP A 64 -3.00 -3.56 7.88
C TRP A 64 -4.40 -3.82 8.45
N ASN A 65 -5.42 -3.38 7.72
CA ASN A 65 -6.81 -3.63 8.09
C ASN A 65 -7.27 -4.95 7.49
N GLU A 66 -7.47 -5.95 8.32
CA GLU A 66 -7.82 -7.31 7.90
C GLU A 66 -9.25 -7.42 7.36
N THR A 67 -10.15 -6.55 7.78
CA THR A 67 -11.53 -6.53 7.29
C THR A 67 -11.63 -6.02 5.85
N ASN A 68 -10.80 -5.05 5.49
CA ASN A 68 -10.84 -4.37 4.19
C ASN A 68 -9.70 -4.79 3.26
N ASP A 69 -8.81 -5.70 3.69
CA ASP A 69 -7.62 -6.18 2.96
C ASP A 69 -6.75 -5.04 2.41
N ASN A 70 -6.51 -4.01 3.22
CA ASN A 70 -5.71 -2.86 2.78
C ASN A 70 -4.86 -2.25 3.90
N TRP A 71 -3.79 -1.58 3.49
CA TRP A 71 -3.03 -0.72 4.38
C TRP A 71 -3.76 0.59 4.61
N THR A 72 -3.87 0.98 5.87
CA THR A 72 -4.45 2.24 6.32
C THR A 72 -3.49 3.01 7.20
N LEU A 73 -3.70 4.30 7.32
CA LEU A 73 -3.03 5.15 8.30
C LEU A 73 -4.03 6.06 9.00
N THR A 74 -3.73 6.43 10.23
CA THR A 74 -4.45 7.46 10.97
C THR A 74 -3.49 8.46 11.60
N ASN A 75 -3.89 9.73 11.61
CA ASN A 75 -3.18 10.82 12.28
C ASN A 75 -3.91 11.31 13.54
N ASP A 76 -5.07 10.75 13.85
CA ASP A 76 -5.94 11.16 14.95
C ASP A 76 -6.46 9.97 15.79
N GLY A 77 -5.97 8.76 15.52
CA GLY A 77 -6.34 7.53 16.23
C GLY A 77 -7.77 7.05 15.99
N THR A 78 -8.54 7.72 15.12
CA THR A 78 -9.97 7.46 14.92
C THR A 78 -10.33 7.30 13.45
N ASN A 79 -9.86 8.21 12.59
CA ASN A 79 -10.17 8.21 11.17
C ASN A 79 -9.03 7.53 10.40
N TYR A 80 -9.31 6.35 9.85
CA TYR A 80 -8.36 5.58 9.08
C TYR A 80 -8.57 5.81 7.58
N HIS A 81 -7.50 6.16 6.88
CA HIS A 81 -7.48 6.40 5.44
C HIS A 81 -6.65 5.34 4.74
N SER A 82 -7.18 4.77 3.66
CA SER A 82 -6.44 3.79 2.86
C SER A 82 -5.19 4.40 2.24
N ILE A 83 -4.10 3.65 2.22
CA ILE A 83 -2.90 4.00 1.46
C ILE A 83 -3.18 3.67 -0.01
N THR A 84 -3.21 4.67 -0.87
CA THR A 84 -3.49 4.51 -2.30
C THR A 84 -2.34 3.79 -3.00
N ARG A 85 -2.70 2.96 -3.99
CA ARG A 85 -1.77 2.26 -4.88
C ARG A 85 -1.80 2.91 -6.26
N LYS A 86 -0.65 2.88 -6.94
CA LYS A 86 -0.50 3.41 -8.31
C LYS A 86 -0.29 2.27 -9.29
N PHE A 87 -1.07 2.27 -10.36
CA PHE A 87 -0.86 1.44 -11.54
C PHE A 87 -0.53 2.33 -12.74
N THR A 88 0.36 1.87 -13.60
CA THR A 88 0.75 2.61 -14.81
C THR A 88 0.92 1.62 -15.96
N GLN A 89 0.37 1.94 -17.12
CA GLN A 89 0.49 1.13 -18.34
C GLN A 89 0.53 2.03 -19.58
N THR A 90 1.36 1.66 -20.55
CA THR A 90 1.32 2.25 -21.88
C THR A 90 0.23 1.56 -22.71
N VAL A 91 -0.56 2.34 -23.44
CA VAL A 91 -1.72 1.88 -24.22
C VAL A 91 -1.70 2.41 -25.64
N GLY A 92 -2.46 1.75 -26.51
CA GLY A 92 -2.54 1.99 -27.94
C GLY A 92 -1.94 0.81 -28.70
N ASP A 93 -2.66 0.34 -29.74
CA ASP A 93 -2.24 -0.76 -30.63
C ASP A 93 -2.48 -0.46 -32.13
N GLY A 94 -3.02 0.73 -32.42
CA GLY A 94 -3.39 1.16 -33.76
C GLY A 94 -4.71 0.58 -34.27
N SER A 95 -5.43 -0.21 -33.45
CA SER A 95 -6.63 -0.96 -33.89
C SER A 95 -7.84 -0.72 -33.00
N LEU A 96 -7.67 -0.76 -31.68
CA LEU A 96 -8.75 -0.68 -30.72
C LEU A 96 -9.06 0.77 -30.33
N THR A 97 -10.33 1.13 -30.41
CA THR A 97 -10.86 2.39 -29.86
C THR A 97 -11.37 2.24 -28.43
N GLN A 98 -11.63 0.99 -27.99
CA GLN A 98 -12.02 0.66 -26.61
C GLN A 98 -10.92 -0.21 -26.01
N ILE A 99 -10.11 0.34 -25.13
CA ILE A 99 -8.91 -0.32 -24.59
C ILE A 99 -9.15 -0.71 -23.15
N PRO A 100 -9.30 -2.01 -22.84
CA PRO A 100 -9.38 -2.47 -21.45
C PRO A 100 -8.00 -2.43 -20.80
N VAL A 101 -7.93 -1.84 -19.59
CA VAL A 101 -6.72 -1.73 -18.77
C VAL A 101 -6.96 -2.46 -17.47
N THR A 102 -6.22 -3.54 -17.24
CA THR A 102 -6.31 -4.34 -16.01
C THR A 102 -5.37 -3.80 -14.96
N HIS A 103 -5.89 -3.07 -13.99
CA HIS A 103 -5.10 -2.41 -12.95
C HIS A 103 -5.00 -3.21 -11.63
N ASN A 104 -5.91 -4.13 -11.35
CA ASN A 104 -5.92 -5.00 -10.16
C ASN A 104 -5.85 -4.25 -8.80
N LEU A 105 -6.43 -3.05 -8.71
CA LEU A 105 -6.43 -2.26 -7.48
C LEU A 105 -7.57 -2.66 -6.51
N GLY A 106 -8.48 -3.55 -6.95
CA GLY A 106 -9.56 -4.05 -6.11
C GLY A 106 -10.72 -3.07 -5.90
N SER A 107 -10.72 -1.91 -6.57
CA SER A 107 -11.70 -0.85 -6.39
C SER A 107 -12.17 -0.25 -7.71
N ARG A 108 -13.45 0.16 -7.78
CA ARG A 108 -14.00 0.98 -8.87
C ARG A 108 -13.86 2.48 -8.60
N THR A 109 -13.59 2.88 -7.35
CA THR A 109 -13.39 4.28 -6.96
C THR A 109 -11.93 4.68 -7.19
N VAL A 110 -11.52 4.70 -8.47
CA VAL A 110 -10.16 5.02 -8.89
C VAL A 110 -10.12 6.35 -9.65
N VAL A 111 -9.02 7.07 -9.51
CA VAL A 111 -8.68 8.22 -10.35
C VAL A 111 -7.90 7.72 -11.56
N VAL A 112 -8.31 8.14 -12.75
CA VAL A 112 -7.66 7.75 -14.01
C VAL A 112 -7.19 9.02 -14.72
N ASN A 113 -5.95 9.03 -15.12
CA ASN A 113 -5.38 10.07 -15.96
C ASN A 113 -4.66 9.42 -17.16
N VAL A 114 -4.82 10.02 -18.34
CA VAL A 114 -4.17 9.56 -19.57
C VAL A 114 -3.36 10.72 -20.14
N TYR A 115 -2.14 10.44 -20.58
CA TYR A 115 -1.28 11.44 -21.21
C TYR A 115 -0.52 10.86 -22.40
N ASP A 116 -0.11 11.71 -23.32
CA ASP A 116 0.78 11.35 -24.42
C ASP A 116 2.14 10.86 -23.90
N SER A 117 2.58 9.70 -24.36
CA SER A 117 3.80 9.05 -23.83
C SER A 117 5.09 9.81 -24.19
N ALA A 118 5.07 10.69 -25.19
CA ALA A 118 6.23 11.43 -25.64
C ALA A 118 6.27 12.87 -25.10
N THR A 119 5.11 13.57 -25.10
CA THR A 119 5.03 14.99 -24.72
C THR A 119 4.59 15.18 -23.29
N TYR A 120 3.94 14.20 -22.67
CA TYR A 120 3.31 14.25 -21.33
C TYR A 120 2.08 15.18 -21.30
N ASP A 121 1.54 15.60 -22.42
CA ASP A 121 0.30 16.34 -22.47
C ASP A 121 -0.88 15.45 -22.05
N THR A 122 -1.81 16.03 -21.29
CA THR A 122 -3.03 15.31 -20.89
C THR A 122 -3.90 15.01 -22.09
N ILE A 123 -4.38 13.78 -22.19
CA ILE A 123 -5.28 13.29 -23.22
C ILE A 123 -6.67 13.08 -22.61
N GLU A 124 -7.67 13.71 -23.20
CA GLU A 124 -9.07 13.50 -22.86
C GLU A 124 -9.62 12.28 -23.60
N CYS A 125 -10.22 11.35 -22.86
CA CYS A 125 -10.87 10.18 -23.40
C CYS A 125 -12.02 9.75 -22.49
N ASP A 126 -12.92 8.91 -23.00
CA ASP A 126 -13.94 8.29 -22.18
C ASP A 126 -13.32 7.29 -21.21
N VAL A 127 -13.77 7.30 -19.95
CA VAL A 127 -13.29 6.40 -18.91
C VAL A 127 -14.47 5.64 -18.30
N VAL A 128 -14.54 4.35 -18.57
CA VAL A 128 -15.52 3.43 -17.97
C VAL A 128 -14.85 2.55 -16.94
N ARG A 129 -15.29 2.61 -15.70
CA ARG A 129 -14.80 1.75 -14.60
C ARG A 129 -15.56 0.42 -14.64
N THR A 130 -15.10 -0.47 -15.53
CA THR A 130 -15.76 -1.70 -15.93
C THR A 130 -15.93 -2.68 -14.77
N SER A 131 -14.89 -2.83 -13.97
CA SER A 131 -14.92 -3.69 -12.77
C SER A 131 -14.04 -3.12 -11.66
N THR A 132 -13.89 -3.84 -10.54
CA THR A 132 -12.93 -3.50 -9.48
C THR A 132 -11.47 -3.69 -9.91
N THR A 133 -11.23 -4.32 -11.05
CA THR A 133 -9.89 -4.62 -11.57
C THR A 133 -9.62 -4.05 -12.95
N VAL A 134 -10.65 -3.54 -13.66
CA VAL A 134 -10.53 -3.11 -15.06
C VAL A 134 -11.18 -1.75 -15.27
N VAL A 135 -10.45 -0.87 -15.93
CA VAL A 135 -10.94 0.38 -16.54
C VAL A 135 -10.88 0.22 -18.04
N THR A 136 -11.92 0.67 -18.77
CA THR A 136 -11.90 0.73 -20.24
C THR A 136 -11.78 2.17 -20.67
N LEU A 137 -10.77 2.46 -21.51
CA LEU A 137 -10.53 3.76 -22.12
C LEU A 137 -11.18 3.80 -23.50
N GLY A 138 -11.98 4.84 -23.79
CA GLY A 138 -12.64 5.04 -25.07
C GLY A 138 -12.05 6.19 -25.85
N PHE A 139 -11.64 5.94 -27.07
CA PHE A 139 -11.08 6.92 -28.00
C PHE A 139 -11.92 7.02 -29.27
N THR A 140 -11.98 8.20 -29.87
CA THR A 140 -12.66 8.42 -31.15
C THR A 140 -11.92 7.75 -32.33
N VAL A 141 -10.59 7.72 -32.22
CA VAL A 141 -9.68 7.11 -33.19
C VAL A 141 -8.73 6.19 -32.41
N ALA A 142 -8.45 5.01 -32.97
CA ALA A 142 -7.54 4.06 -32.34
C ALA A 142 -6.15 4.69 -32.14
N PRO A 143 -5.64 4.77 -30.91
CA PRO A 143 -4.31 5.32 -30.66
C PRO A 143 -3.23 4.42 -31.26
N ALA A 144 -2.19 5.03 -31.85
CA ALA A 144 -1.03 4.30 -32.36
C ALA A 144 -0.37 3.45 -31.24
N SER A 145 0.42 2.46 -31.64
CA SER A 145 1.09 1.56 -30.69
C SER A 145 1.93 2.35 -29.68
N GLY A 146 1.57 2.24 -28.39
CA GLY A 146 2.28 2.88 -27.28
C GLY A 146 2.13 4.40 -27.21
N ALA A 147 1.15 4.98 -27.91
CA ALA A 147 1.00 6.44 -27.98
C ALA A 147 0.70 7.10 -26.64
N TYR A 148 -0.06 6.43 -25.77
CA TYR A 148 -0.51 7.01 -24.53
C TYR A 148 -0.08 6.21 -23.31
N THR A 149 0.03 6.88 -22.18
CA THR A 149 0.27 6.26 -20.88
C THR A 149 -0.92 6.56 -19.96
N VAL A 150 -1.50 5.51 -19.37
CA VAL A 150 -2.54 5.63 -18.35
C VAL A 150 -1.94 5.47 -16.96
N VAL A 151 -2.36 6.34 -16.04
CA VAL A 151 -2.08 6.23 -14.60
C VAL A 151 -3.40 6.05 -13.89
N ILE A 152 -3.48 5.03 -13.04
CA ILE A 152 -4.66 4.71 -12.22
C ILE A 152 -4.22 4.67 -10.76
N ILE A 153 -4.94 5.40 -9.90
CA ILE A 153 -4.69 5.51 -8.46
C ILE A 153 -5.97 5.12 -7.71
N GLY A 154 -5.83 4.20 -6.74
CA GLY A 154 -6.92 3.74 -5.89
C GLY A 154 -6.48 2.89 -4.71
#